data_3813ace47a29070de563cd6e9a3c72bc
#
_entry.id   3813ace47a29070de563cd6e9a3c72bc
#
_cell.length_a   1.000
_cell.length_b   1.000
_cell.length_c   1.000
_cell.angle_alpha   90.00
_cell.angle_beta   90.00
_cell.angle_gamma   90.00
#
_symmetry.space_group_name_H-M   'P 1'
#
loop_
_entity.id
_entity.type
_entity.pdbx_description
1 polymer ?
#
loop_
_entity_poly.entity_id
_entity_poly.type
_entity_poly.pdbx_seq_one_letter_code
_entity_poly.pdbx_strand_id
1 'polypeptide(L)'
;MVSNRLVKLALAAFVVAISVMTVLGQLPIPVPGQNNGTQGAQGQRGGGGGQGGRGGQRGAQAAPPAPMIVAPLATASAEISGPGKFFETLMELKPTDDLTHFSYVTKEYFVSGMSNGQPYKTRVVIRKPADNSKFNGLILAESMHPSGNPWVFHFTHVYDMTNGVIGVEILTSSPAGLEAFSADRYGDLVIPNGSANDIIAQTGALIKSKRTDNPLIGLPIRKMILTGSSASAGVAFNFLANAHMAQRLEGMKPIYDAFMPTSANQAIPPIDVPTILVPTQREAFQGNGTVQKDSDMPGSQLRVFEFAGMAHIDSRDAAAYYPDPCKMPISRFPMAVYMSVALDYLFKWADKGIAPPHADRFYVDLNPDNDGSMFALDEFGNVKGGIRTTYVDVAVKSFRTPNQGADPPIPNPHPFIKARRVGNANPDDQLCGLANYEVPLTAAQLKKLYKDKRDYETKVQQSYDALVKQGWALPLPALRDVVINDGKNFKWPAVSSN
;
A
#
# COMPACT_ATOMS: atom_id res chain seq x y z
N MET A 1 -5.97 -2.48 37.38
CA MET A 1 -5.16 -2.32 36.17
C MET A 1 -5.98 -2.86 34.99
N VAL A 2 -6.66 -1.99 34.25
CA VAL A 2 -7.32 -2.38 33.00
C VAL A 2 -6.19 -2.51 31.95
N SER A 3 -6.06 -3.70 31.40
CA SER A 3 -4.99 -4.08 30.48
C SER A 3 -4.89 -3.09 29.32
N ASN A 4 -3.67 -2.63 28.99
CA ASN A 4 -3.35 -1.84 27.79
C ASN A 4 -3.92 -2.43 26.48
N ARG A 5 -4.23 -3.72 26.48
CA ARG A 5 -4.88 -4.43 25.38
C ARG A 5 -6.32 -3.97 25.12
N LEU A 6 -7.11 -3.74 26.17
CA LEU A 6 -8.51 -3.30 26.03
C LEU A 6 -8.63 -1.88 25.46
N VAL A 7 -7.70 -1.00 25.80
CA VAL A 7 -7.70 0.38 25.29
C VAL A 7 -7.26 0.45 23.81
N LYS A 8 -6.25 -0.33 23.44
CA LYS A 8 -5.83 -0.47 22.02
C LYS A 8 -6.94 -1.06 21.15
N LEU A 9 -7.70 -2.00 21.70
CA LEU A 9 -8.83 -2.64 21.05
C LEU A 9 -10.02 -1.69 20.80
N ALA A 10 -10.33 -0.82 21.75
CA ALA A 10 -11.41 0.15 21.59
C ALA A 10 -11.13 1.20 20.51
N LEU A 11 -9.86 1.55 20.32
CA LEU A 11 -9.46 2.58 19.37
C LEU A 11 -9.33 2.06 17.93
N ALA A 12 -8.86 0.83 17.75
CA ALA A 12 -8.90 0.19 16.43
C ALA A 12 -10.33 0.15 15.88
N ALA A 13 -11.32 -0.04 16.77
CA ALA A 13 -12.73 0.01 16.41
C ALA A 13 -13.20 1.42 15.98
N PHE A 14 -12.71 2.47 16.64
CA PHE A 14 -13.14 3.85 16.36
C PHE A 14 -12.51 4.43 15.09
N VAL A 15 -11.22 4.19 14.88
CA VAL A 15 -10.50 4.63 13.66
C VAL A 15 -11.05 3.93 12.42
N VAL A 16 -11.47 2.67 12.54
CA VAL A 16 -12.09 1.92 11.43
C VAL A 16 -13.49 2.45 11.09
N ALA A 17 -14.28 2.93 12.08
CA ALA A 17 -15.59 3.53 11.80
C ALA A 17 -15.45 4.81 10.93
N ILE A 18 -14.41 5.62 11.13
CA ILE A 18 -14.12 6.79 10.31
C ILE A 18 -13.67 6.38 8.90
N SER A 19 -12.93 5.28 8.76
CA SER A 19 -12.49 4.76 7.47
C SER A 19 -13.64 4.30 6.58
N VAL A 20 -14.73 3.79 7.15
CA VAL A 20 -15.92 3.37 6.38
C VAL A 20 -16.62 4.58 5.75
N MET A 21 -16.66 5.72 6.42
CA MET A 21 -17.24 6.94 5.83
C MET A 21 -16.37 7.53 4.72
N THR A 22 -15.05 7.41 4.79
CA THR A 22 -14.14 7.98 3.78
C THR A 22 -14.06 7.11 2.51
N VAL A 23 -14.19 5.81 2.63
CA VAL A 23 -14.20 4.89 1.48
C VAL A 23 -15.51 4.94 0.70
N LEU A 24 -16.64 5.24 1.36
CA LEU A 24 -17.93 5.47 0.68
C LEU A 24 -18.02 6.85 0.03
N GLY A 25 -17.16 7.79 0.40
CA GLY A 25 -17.09 9.16 -0.15
C GLY A 25 -16.13 9.33 -1.32
N GLN A 26 -15.40 8.32 -1.74
CA GLN A 26 -14.59 8.40 -2.96
C GLN A 26 -15.47 8.11 -4.19
N LEU A 27 -16.37 9.05 -4.50
CA LEU A 27 -16.82 9.23 -5.88
C LEU A 27 -15.57 9.53 -6.73
N PRO A 28 -15.46 8.95 -7.94
CA PRO A 28 -14.34 9.24 -8.82
C PRO A 28 -14.24 10.75 -9.02
N ILE A 29 -13.08 11.32 -8.76
CA ILE A 29 -12.77 12.70 -9.10
C ILE A 29 -12.99 12.82 -10.61
N PRO A 30 -13.85 13.71 -11.12
CA PRO A 30 -14.07 13.82 -12.56
C PRO A 30 -12.74 14.17 -13.23
N VAL A 31 -12.26 13.31 -14.07
CA VAL A 31 -11.20 13.66 -15.03
C VAL A 31 -11.82 14.65 -16.00
N PRO A 32 -11.28 15.86 -16.20
CA PRO A 32 -11.85 16.81 -17.15
C PRO A 32 -11.85 16.18 -18.55
N GLY A 33 -13.02 15.84 -19.09
CA GLY A 33 -13.17 15.38 -20.46
C GLY A 33 -14.02 14.12 -20.69
N GLN A 34 -14.62 13.49 -19.68
CA GLN A 34 -15.54 12.38 -19.93
C GLN A 34 -17.00 12.77 -19.65
N ASN A 35 -17.79 12.89 -20.73
CA ASN A 35 -19.24 12.98 -20.67
C ASN A 35 -19.82 11.60 -20.35
N ASN A 36 -20.33 11.41 -19.14
CA ASN A 36 -21.15 10.26 -18.80
C ASN A 36 -22.57 10.48 -19.33
N GLY A 37 -22.90 9.82 -20.42
CA GLY A 37 -24.27 9.71 -20.91
C GLY A 37 -25.10 8.85 -19.96
N THR A 38 -25.96 9.46 -19.17
CA THR A 38 -27.02 8.79 -18.41
C THR A 38 -28.10 8.31 -19.37
N GLN A 39 -28.31 7.01 -19.47
CA GLN A 39 -29.54 6.45 -20.03
C GLN A 39 -30.68 6.63 -19.03
N GLY A 40 -31.55 7.55 -19.32
CA GLY A 40 -32.83 7.76 -18.65
C GLY A 40 -33.99 7.27 -19.53
N ALA A 41 -34.99 6.76 -18.88
CA ALA A 41 -36.17 6.05 -19.38
C ALA A 41 -37.02 6.81 -20.40
N GLN A 42 -37.77 6.00 -21.17
CA GLN A 42 -38.73 6.32 -22.21
C GLN A 42 -39.80 7.36 -21.85
N GLY A 43 -40.13 8.24 -22.81
CA GLY A 43 -41.32 9.09 -22.81
C GLY A 43 -41.51 9.83 -24.15
N GLN A 44 -42.45 9.37 -24.91
CA GLN A 44 -43.14 9.76 -26.12
C GLN A 44 -43.04 11.18 -26.72
N ARG A 45 -42.85 11.20 -28.06
CA ARG A 45 -43.50 11.94 -29.18
C ARG A 45 -43.51 13.48 -29.16
N GLY A 46 -43.01 14.03 -30.26
CA GLY A 46 -43.39 15.34 -30.82
C GLY A 46 -42.36 15.83 -31.84
N GLY A 47 -42.79 15.89 -33.12
CA GLY A 47 -41.95 16.24 -34.25
C GLY A 47 -41.67 17.76 -34.38
N GLY A 48 -40.67 18.11 -35.17
CA GLY A 48 -40.41 19.48 -35.63
C GLY A 48 -39.01 19.62 -36.21
N GLY A 49 -38.93 19.79 -37.51
CA GLY A 49 -37.66 19.93 -38.25
C GLY A 49 -36.99 21.29 -38.01
N GLY A 50 -35.68 21.31 -38.21
CA GLY A 50 -34.90 22.55 -38.22
C GLY A 50 -33.44 22.26 -38.58
N GLN A 51 -33.02 22.72 -39.72
CA GLN A 51 -31.70 22.63 -40.33
C GLN A 51 -30.61 23.42 -39.53
N GLY A 52 -29.41 22.92 -39.56
CA GLY A 52 -28.22 23.70 -39.79
C GLY A 52 -27.48 24.25 -38.55
N GLY A 53 -26.28 23.74 -38.31
CA GLY A 53 -25.26 24.36 -37.47
C GLY A 53 -24.09 23.44 -37.21
N ARG A 54 -23.12 23.35 -38.14
CA ARG A 54 -21.79 22.80 -37.84
C ARG A 54 -21.06 23.73 -36.86
N GLY A 55 -21.28 23.51 -35.58
CA GLY A 55 -20.46 24.09 -34.50
C GLY A 55 -19.26 23.18 -34.25
N GLY A 56 -18.08 23.63 -34.67
CA GLY A 56 -16.82 22.97 -34.35
C GLY A 56 -16.66 22.87 -32.82
N GLN A 57 -16.53 21.67 -32.31
CA GLN A 57 -16.07 21.43 -30.94
C GLN A 57 -14.65 21.99 -30.83
N ARG A 58 -14.52 23.18 -30.23
CA ARG A 58 -13.24 23.66 -29.70
C ARG A 58 -12.87 22.70 -28.58
N GLY A 59 -11.82 21.87 -28.78
CA GLY A 59 -11.23 21.07 -27.73
C GLY A 59 -10.94 22.00 -26.53
N ALA A 60 -11.44 21.61 -25.36
CA ALA A 60 -11.09 22.29 -24.12
C ALA A 60 -9.56 22.24 -23.98
N GLN A 61 -8.91 23.38 -24.11
CA GLN A 61 -7.48 23.51 -23.89
C GLN A 61 -7.23 23.15 -22.42
N ALA A 62 -6.35 22.18 -22.18
CA ALA A 62 -5.94 21.85 -20.83
C ALA A 62 -5.45 23.13 -20.14
N ALA A 63 -5.89 23.34 -18.91
CA ALA A 63 -5.43 24.49 -18.11
C ALA A 63 -3.89 24.46 -18.05
N PRO A 64 -3.22 25.62 -18.16
CA PRO A 64 -1.77 25.67 -18.05
C PRO A 64 -1.35 25.05 -16.70
N PRO A 65 -0.22 24.33 -16.66
CA PRO A 65 0.27 23.75 -15.41
C PRO A 65 0.48 24.84 -14.37
N ALA A 66 0.17 24.53 -13.12
CA ALA A 66 0.37 25.45 -12.01
C ALA A 66 1.85 25.88 -11.94
N PRO A 67 2.15 27.14 -11.62
CA PRO A 67 3.52 27.61 -11.53
C PRO A 67 4.26 26.85 -10.44
N MET A 68 5.50 26.46 -10.72
CA MET A 68 6.38 25.85 -9.72
C MET A 68 6.74 26.88 -8.65
N ILE A 69 6.58 26.48 -7.38
CA ILE A 69 6.98 27.27 -6.22
C ILE A 69 7.96 26.49 -5.34
N VAL A 70 8.79 27.20 -4.61
CA VAL A 70 9.54 26.60 -3.50
C VAL A 70 8.56 26.31 -2.37
N ALA A 71 8.46 25.06 -1.95
CA ALA A 71 7.57 24.67 -0.87
C ALA A 71 7.97 25.38 0.43
N PRO A 72 7.02 26.04 1.13
CA PRO A 72 7.30 26.56 2.45
C PRO A 72 7.78 25.43 3.38
N LEU A 73 8.65 25.78 4.34
CA LEU A 73 9.06 24.81 5.34
C LEU A 73 8.06 24.79 6.49
N ALA A 74 7.58 23.62 6.86
CA ALA A 74 6.87 23.43 8.13
C ALA A 74 7.81 23.71 9.33
N THR A 75 7.25 23.78 10.53
CA THR A 75 8.00 23.90 11.79
C THR A 75 7.73 22.66 12.64
N ALA A 76 8.78 21.97 13.10
CA ALA A 76 8.61 20.86 14.03
C ALA A 76 8.77 21.29 15.48
N SER A 77 8.00 20.64 16.36
CA SER A 77 8.21 20.71 17.81
C SER A 77 9.52 20.02 18.22
N ALA A 78 9.93 20.19 19.48
CA ALA A 78 10.80 19.20 20.10
C ALA A 78 10.15 17.81 20.07
N GLU A 79 10.94 16.75 20.29
CA GLU A 79 10.41 15.39 20.42
C GLU A 79 9.35 15.33 21.52
N ILE A 80 8.21 14.69 21.22
CA ILE A 80 7.07 14.62 22.14
C ILE A 80 7.28 13.45 23.11
N SER A 81 7.59 13.77 24.36
CA SER A 81 7.70 12.80 25.46
C SER A 81 6.45 12.68 26.32
N GLY A 82 5.54 13.65 26.28
CA GLY A 82 4.28 13.75 27.04
C GLY A 82 3.57 15.08 26.76
N PRO A 83 2.45 15.35 27.38
CA PRO A 83 1.63 14.47 28.22
C PRO A 83 0.86 13.40 27.41
N GLY A 84 0.07 12.61 28.10
CA GLY A 84 -0.82 11.62 27.50
C GLY A 84 -0.08 10.39 26.94
N LYS A 85 -0.83 9.51 26.27
CA LYS A 85 -0.33 8.22 25.77
C LYS A 85 0.11 8.32 24.31
N PHE A 86 1.26 7.74 24.00
CA PHE A 86 1.70 7.55 22.62
C PHE A 86 0.79 6.54 21.91
N PHE A 87 0.31 6.89 20.74
CA PHE A 87 -0.44 6.00 19.86
C PHE A 87 0.54 5.21 18.98
N GLU A 88 0.69 3.92 19.27
CA GLU A 88 1.52 3.05 18.44
C GLU A 88 0.79 2.71 17.14
N THR A 89 1.44 2.99 16.02
CA THR A 89 0.89 2.82 14.68
C THR A 89 1.33 1.52 14.02
N LEU A 90 2.45 0.92 14.43
CA LEU A 90 2.80 -0.42 14.00
C LEU A 90 1.91 -1.46 14.68
N MET A 91 1.48 -2.45 13.92
CA MET A 91 0.90 -3.66 14.50
C MET A 91 1.95 -4.39 15.32
N GLU A 92 1.51 -5.28 16.23
CA GLU A 92 2.42 -6.11 17.02
C GLU A 92 3.33 -6.94 16.08
N LEU A 93 4.62 -6.69 16.15
CA LEU A 93 5.65 -7.42 15.43
C LEU A 93 6.16 -8.58 16.29
N LYS A 94 6.73 -9.61 15.66
CA LYS A 94 7.36 -10.71 16.38
C LYS A 94 8.66 -10.22 17.03
N PRO A 95 9.05 -10.78 18.19
CA PRO A 95 10.31 -10.43 18.82
C PRO A 95 11.57 -10.66 17.97
N THR A 96 11.46 -11.50 16.94
CA THR A 96 12.56 -11.81 15.99
C THR A 96 12.70 -10.79 14.87
N ASP A 97 11.74 -9.87 14.74
CA ASP A 97 11.70 -8.89 13.65
C ASP A 97 11.11 -7.53 14.07
N ASP A 98 11.08 -7.26 15.39
CA ASP A 98 10.58 -6.01 15.96
C ASP A 98 11.67 -4.90 15.99
N LEU A 99 11.28 -3.72 16.44
CA LEU A 99 12.16 -2.57 16.57
C LEU A 99 13.36 -2.83 17.50
N THR A 100 13.15 -3.62 18.57
CA THR A 100 14.19 -3.95 19.54
C THR A 100 15.25 -4.86 18.92
N HIS A 101 14.79 -5.87 18.17
CA HIS A 101 15.69 -6.79 17.45
C HIS A 101 16.64 -6.05 16.51
N PHE A 102 16.12 -5.07 15.78
CA PHE A 102 16.93 -4.26 14.85
C PHE A 102 17.59 -3.03 15.49
N SER A 103 17.43 -2.83 16.79
CA SER A 103 17.94 -1.63 17.49
C SER A 103 17.38 -0.33 16.88
N TYR A 104 16.10 -0.28 16.59
CA TYR A 104 15.38 0.91 16.14
C TYR A 104 14.66 1.60 17.28
N VAL A 105 14.50 2.91 17.14
CA VAL A 105 13.73 3.76 18.07
C VAL A 105 12.59 4.46 17.32
N THR A 106 11.49 4.67 18.03
CA THR A 106 10.36 5.48 17.56
C THR A 106 10.41 6.85 18.22
N LYS A 107 10.29 7.90 17.43
CA LYS A 107 10.22 9.30 17.87
C LYS A 107 9.00 9.98 17.28
N GLU A 108 8.36 10.86 18.03
CA GLU A 108 7.17 11.58 17.63
C GLU A 108 7.38 13.09 17.70
N TYR A 109 6.86 13.78 16.69
CA TYR A 109 6.91 15.23 16.57
C TYR A 109 5.57 15.78 16.13
N PHE A 110 5.24 17.01 16.55
CA PHE A 110 4.17 17.77 15.95
C PHE A 110 4.76 18.73 14.94
N VAL A 111 4.17 18.75 13.75
CA VAL A 111 4.61 19.59 12.64
C VAL A 111 3.51 20.55 12.27
N SER A 112 3.84 21.83 12.18
CA SER A 112 2.88 22.90 11.91
C SER A 112 3.26 23.68 10.66
N GLY A 113 2.27 24.16 9.94
CA GLY A 113 2.45 24.96 8.74
C GLY A 113 1.14 25.61 8.32
N MET A 114 1.08 26.01 7.04
CA MET A 114 -0.08 26.66 6.45
C MET A 114 -0.54 25.91 5.21
N SER A 115 -1.85 25.75 5.06
CA SER A 115 -2.46 25.18 3.86
C SER A 115 -3.68 26.03 3.48
N ASN A 116 -3.72 26.52 2.26
CA ASN A 116 -4.83 27.36 1.76
C ASN A 116 -5.19 28.52 2.70
N GLY A 117 -4.18 29.17 3.29
CA GLY A 117 -4.36 30.28 4.24
C GLY A 117 -4.83 29.86 5.65
N GLN A 118 -4.98 28.57 5.93
CA GLN A 118 -5.35 28.04 7.24
C GLN A 118 -4.16 27.35 7.90
N PRO A 119 -3.94 27.53 9.22
CA PRO A 119 -2.90 26.82 9.93
C PRO A 119 -3.26 25.34 10.08
N TYR A 120 -2.26 24.48 10.01
CA TYR A 120 -2.38 23.10 10.40
C TYR A 120 -1.37 22.75 11.48
N LYS A 121 -1.70 21.73 12.29
CA LYS A 121 -0.78 21.04 13.20
C LYS A 121 -1.03 19.55 13.06
N THR A 122 -0.02 18.83 12.62
CA THR A 122 -0.10 17.39 12.36
C THR A 122 0.92 16.62 13.17
N ARG A 123 0.79 15.29 13.15
CA ARG A 123 1.66 14.32 13.79
C ARG A 123 2.61 13.72 12.77
N VAL A 124 3.89 13.62 13.13
CA VAL A 124 4.92 12.89 12.39
C VAL A 124 5.59 11.88 13.31
N VAL A 125 5.65 10.62 12.90
CA VAL A 125 6.36 9.55 13.61
C VAL A 125 7.56 9.12 12.80
N ILE A 126 8.71 9.04 13.45
CA ILE A 126 9.97 8.66 12.82
C ILE A 126 10.49 7.38 13.47
N ARG A 127 10.74 6.37 12.66
CA ARG A 127 11.41 5.13 13.08
C ARG A 127 12.78 5.08 12.44
N LYS A 128 13.80 5.03 13.28
CA LYS A 128 15.19 5.11 12.83
C LYS A 128 16.11 4.23 13.65
N PRO A 129 17.31 3.88 13.12
CA PRO A 129 18.34 3.26 13.94
C PRO A 129 18.60 4.07 15.22
N ALA A 130 18.74 3.40 16.36
CA ALA A 130 19.15 4.04 17.61
C ALA A 130 20.55 4.68 17.47
N ASP A 131 21.45 3.98 16.78
CA ASP A 131 22.74 4.48 16.35
C ASP A 131 22.62 5.16 14.98
N ASN A 132 22.78 6.47 14.95
CA ASN A 132 22.69 7.26 13.72
C ASN A 132 23.73 6.84 12.65
N SER A 133 24.86 6.23 13.03
CA SER A 133 25.86 5.75 12.08
C SER A 133 25.37 4.58 11.21
N LYS A 134 24.30 3.92 11.63
CA LYS A 134 23.64 2.83 10.89
C LYS A 134 22.63 3.33 9.84
N PHE A 135 22.32 4.63 9.85
CA PHE A 135 21.46 5.21 8.82
C PHE A 135 22.14 5.15 7.45
N ASN A 136 21.48 4.55 6.48
CA ASN A 136 22.03 4.36 5.13
C ASN A 136 21.78 5.53 4.17
N GLY A 137 21.18 6.63 4.63
CA GLY A 137 20.85 7.80 3.80
C GLY A 137 19.50 7.73 3.07
N LEU A 138 18.71 6.67 3.27
CA LEU A 138 17.45 6.46 2.59
C LEU A 138 16.27 6.64 3.54
N ILE A 139 15.22 7.32 3.08
CA ILE A 139 13.99 7.55 3.84
C ILE A 139 12.79 6.99 3.07
N LEU A 140 11.96 6.21 3.77
CA LEU A 140 10.63 5.81 3.33
C LEU A 140 9.60 6.68 4.06
N ALA A 141 9.01 7.64 3.35
CA ALA A 141 7.95 8.49 3.86
C ALA A 141 6.58 7.94 3.44
N GLU A 142 5.64 7.89 4.37
CA GLU A 142 4.31 7.36 4.15
C GLU A 142 3.25 8.24 4.80
N SER A 143 2.16 8.52 4.07
CA SER A 143 0.96 9.07 4.70
C SER A 143 0.34 8.02 5.61
N MET A 144 0.02 8.37 6.86
CA MET A 144 -0.68 7.47 7.77
C MET A 144 -2.00 7.02 7.14
N HIS A 145 -2.20 5.72 7.03
CA HIS A 145 -3.45 5.17 6.54
C HIS A 145 -4.61 5.49 7.51
N PRO A 146 -5.85 5.69 7.04
CA PRO A 146 -7.01 5.94 7.93
C PRO A 146 -7.23 4.87 9.01
N SER A 147 -6.68 3.66 8.86
CA SER A 147 -6.67 2.64 9.92
C SER A 147 -5.65 2.90 11.03
N GLY A 148 -4.84 3.95 10.91
CA GLY A 148 -3.82 4.31 11.89
C GLY A 148 -2.45 3.64 11.69
N ASN A 149 -2.20 2.99 10.54
CA ASN A 149 -0.98 2.21 10.31
C ASN A 149 -0.16 2.75 9.13
N PRO A 150 1.18 2.70 9.18
CA PRO A 150 2.06 2.85 8.04
C PRO A 150 2.22 1.49 7.34
N TRP A 151 1.30 1.15 6.44
CA TRP A 151 1.22 -0.20 5.89
C TRP A 151 2.45 -0.60 5.08
N VAL A 152 3.04 0.31 4.30
CA VAL A 152 4.22 -0.05 3.49
C VAL A 152 5.41 -0.29 4.39
N PHE A 153 5.71 0.60 5.34
CA PHE A 153 6.76 0.36 6.34
C PHE A 153 6.48 -0.92 7.15
N HIS A 154 5.21 -1.16 7.50
CA HIS A 154 4.83 -2.39 8.21
C HIS A 154 5.14 -3.65 7.38
N PHE A 155 4.84 -3.64 6.07
CA PHE A 155 5.14 -4.80 5.21
C PHE A 155 6.64 -4.94 4.94
N THR A 156 7.39 -3.84 4.82
CA THR A 156 8.81 -3.85 4.44
C THR A 156 9.78 -3.71 5.61
N HIS A 157 9.28 -3.65 6.87
CA HIS A 157 10.08 -3.34 8.07
C HIS A 157 11.35 -4.20 8.22
N VAL A 158 11.29 -5.50 7.90
CA VAL A 158 12.47 -6.38 7.94
C VAL A 158 13.55 -5.89 6.96
N TYR A 159 13.15 -5.54 5.73
CA TYR A 159 14.07 -4.97 4.75
C TYR A 159 14.59 -3.60 5.20
N ASP A 160 13.69 -2.71 5.61
CA ASP A 160 14.01 -1.34 6.00
C ASP A 160 14.98 -1.32 7.18
N MET A 161 14.65 -2.05 8.23
CA MET A 161 15.46 -2.06 9.45
C MET A 161 16.79 -2.81 9.29
N THR A 162 16.83 -3.88 8.49
CA THR A 162 18.09 -4.55 8.16
C THR A 162 19.04 -3.63 7.40
N ASN A 163 18.51 -2.76 6.55
CA ASN A 163 19.31 -1.88 5.70
C ASN A 163 19.51 -0.47 6.28
N GLY A 164 19.00 -0.16 7.46
CA GLY A 164 19.18 1.16 8.09
C GLY A 164 18.35 2.26 7.43
N VAL A 165 17.19 1.95 6.83
CA VAL A 165 16.25 2.91 6.24
C VAL A 165 15.46 3.61 7.35
N ILE A 166 15.26 4.91 7.27
CA ILE A 166 14.38 5.65 8.18
C ILE A 166 12.96 5.65 7.65
N GLY A 167 11.98 5.21 8.47
CA GLY A 167 10.56 5.36 8.21
C GLY A 167 10.05 6.71 8.75
N VAL A 168 9.30 7.45 7.93
CA VAL A 168 8.64 8.71 8.31
C VAL A 168 7.16 8.60 8.01
N GLU A 169 6.34 8.54 9.04
CA GLU A 169 4.89 8.49 8.94
C GLU A 169 4.30 9.87 9.18
N ILE A 170 3.43 10.34 8.28
CA ILE A 170 2.86 11.68 8.29
C ILE A 170 1.33 11.57 8.38
N LEU A 171 0.71 12.10 9.42
CA LEU A 171 -0.74 12.18 9.51
C LEU A 171 -1.25 13.27 8.55
N THR A 172 -2.10 12.90 7.59
CA THR A 172 -2.64 13.81 6.56
C THR A 172 -4.16 13.88 6.54
N SER A 173 -4.82 13.15 7.45
CA SER A 173 -6.27 13.06 7.56
C SER A 173 -6.74 13.46 8.96
N SER A 174 -8.05 13.45 9.21
CA SER A 174 -8.65 13.85 10.48
C SER A 174 -7.94 13.24 11.70
N PRO A 175 -7.56 14.03 12.71
CA PRO A 175 -6.93 13.56 13.94
C PRO A 175 -7.91 12.95 14.95
N ALA A 176 -9.22 12.96 14.68
CA ALA A 176 -10.26 12.60 15.65
C ALA A 176 -10.05 11.25 16.35
N GLY A 177 -9.48 10.26 15.63
CA GLY A 177 -9.14 8.96 16.24
C GLY A 177 -8.01 9.05 17.28
N LEU A 178 -7.03 9.91 17.05
CA LEU A 178 -5.94 10.18 17.99
C LEU A 178 -6.42 10.99 19.19
N GLU A 179 -7.24 12.00 18.95
CA GLU A 179 -7.87 12.82 20.00
C GLU A 179 -8.70 11.95 20.95
N ALA A 180 -9.53 11.05 20.41
CA ALA A 180 -10.32 10.11 21.20
C ALA A 180 -9.44 9.12 21.99
N PHE A 181 -8.24 8.78 21.48
CA PHE A 181 -7.29 7.93 22.20
C PHE A 181 -6.60 8.62 23.35
N SER A 182 -6.16 9.87 23.16
CA SER A 182 -5.47 10.66 24.19
C SER A 182 -5.62 12.15 23.88
N ALA A 183 -6.69 12.76 24.36
CA ALA A 183 -6.95 14.19 24.20
C ALA A 183 -5.80 15.06 24.74
N ASP A 184 -5.22 14.67 25.89
CA ASP A 184 -4.08 15.38 26.50
C ASP A 184 -2.85 15.48 25.55
N ARG A 185 -2.72 14.51 24.62
CA ARG A 185 -1.59 14.48 23.68
C ARG A 185 -1.93 15.01 22.31
N TYR A 186 -3.14 14.75 21.82
CA TYR A 186 -3.50 14.97 20.42
C TYR A 186 -4.65 15.96 20.23
N GLY A 187 -5.21 16.51 21.32
CA GLY A 187 -6.40 17.36 21.25
C GLY A 187 -6.20 18.73 20.57
N ASP A 188 -4.96 19.12 20.31
CA ASP A 188 -4.61 20.36 19.60
C ASP A 188 -4.14 20.13 18.16
N LEU A 189 -4.25 18.89 17.65
CA LEU A 189 -4.01 18.61 16.23
C LEU A 189 -5.13 19.21 15.38
N VAL A 190 -4.73 19.88 14.29
CA VAL A 190 -5.66 20.52 13.36
C VAL A 190 -5.24 20.18 11.93
N ILE A 191 -6.10 19.51 11.19
CA ILE A 191 -5.84 19.13 9.80
C ILE A 191 -7.03 19.63 8.96
N PRO A 192 -6.91 20.79 8.29
CA PRO A 192 -7.94 21.29 7.41
C PRO A 192 -8.21 20.35 6.23
N ASN A 193 -9.45 20.30 5.76
CA ASN A 193 -9.78 19.53 4.58
C ASN A 193 -8.97 20.02 3.36
N GLY A 194 -8.44 19.06 2.57
CA GLY A 194 -7.64 19.38 1.38
C GLY A 194 -6.19 19.78 1.66
N SER A 195 -5.72 19.72 2.92
CA SER A 195 -4.35 20.11 3.29
C SER A 195 -3.28 19.03 3.07
N ALA A 196 -3.66 17.81 2.70
CA ALA A 196 -2.74 16.67 2.62
C ALA A 196 -1.50 16.94 1.76
N ASN A 197 -1.67 17.56 0.58
CA ASN A 197 -0.56 17.87 -0.32
C ASN A 197 0.42 18.87 0.31
N ASP A 198 -0.09 19.92 0.96
CA ASP A 198 0.76 20.91 1.61
C ASP A 198 1.48 20.34 2.83
N ILE A 199 0.80 19.51 3.63
CA ILE A 199 1.40 18.82 4.77
C ILE A 199 2.55 17.93 4.30
N ILE A 200 2.34 17.12 3.25
CA ILE A 200 3.36 16.24 2.67
C ILE A 200 4.53 17.08 2.13
N ALA A 201 4.24 18.11 1.33
CA ALA A 201 5.29 18.94 0.73
C ALA A 201 6.13 19.65 1.79
N GLN A 202 5.49 20.33 2.73
CA GLN A 202 6.16 21.17 3.73
C GLN A 202 6.93 20.30 4.75
N THR A 203 6.38 19.14 5.14
CA THR A 203 7.07 18.17 6.01
C THR A 203 8.28 17.56 5.29
N GLY A 204 8.12 17.15 4.04
CA GLY A 204 9.23 16.61 3.25
C GLY A 204 10.33 17.64 3.02
N ALA A 205 9.98 18.90 2.75
CA ALA A 205 10.93 19.99 2.61
C ALA A 205 11.67 20.30 3.93
N LEU A 206 10.96 20.28 5.07
CA LEU A 206 11.58 20.42 6.39
C LEU A 206 12.60 19.30 6.65
N ILE A 207 12.27 18.05 6.40
CA ILE A 207 13.15 16.90 6.59
C ILE A 207 14.43 17.03 5.77
N LYS A 208 14.37 17.57 4.57
CA LYS A 208 15.54 17.81 3.70
C LYS A 208 16.26 19.15 4.00
N SER A 209 15.74 19.96 4.91
CA SER A 209 16.31 21.28 5.24
C SER A 209 17.48 21.18 6.23
N LYS A 210 18.23 22.29 6.35
CA LYS A 210 19.28 22.47 7.37
C LYS A 210 18.77 23.22 8.61
N ARG A 211 17.47 23.36 8.78
CA ARG A 211 16.88 24.04 9.94
C ARG A 211 17.13 23.24 11.22
N THR A 212 17.31 23.95 12.32
CA THR A 212 17.61 23.35 13.64
C THR A 212 16.44 22.58 14.23
N ASP A 213 15.21 22.86 13.81
CA ASP A 213 13.99 22.15 14.18
C ASP A 213 13.68 20.94 13.27
N ASN A 214 14.53 20.65 12.26
CA ASN A 214 14.42 19.44 11.49
C ASN A 214 14.69 18.20 12.36
N PRO A 215 13.74 17.27 12.53
CA PRO A 215 13.91 16.07 13.35
C PRO A 215 15.10 15.17 12.96
N LEU A 216 15.57 15.29 11.72
CA LEU A 216 16.68 14.51 11.17
C LEU A 216 17.91 15.39 10.86
N ILE A 217 17.99 16.57 11.50
CA ILE A 217 19.15 17.47 11.30
C ILE A 217 20.48 16.75 11.52
N GLY A 218 21.44 16.99 10.62
CA GLY A 218 22.78 16.39 10.69
C GLY A 218 22.88 14.97 10.13
N LEU A 219 21.78 14.31 9.79
CA LEU A 219 21.83 13.01 9.11
C LEU A 219 22.06 13.19 7.60
N PRO A 220 22.91 12.33 6.97
CA PRO A 220 23.25 12.44 5.56
C PRO A 220 22.13 11.86 4.67
N ILE A 221 21.01 12.58 4.55
CA ILE A 221 19.87 12.15 3.72
C ILE A 221 20.25 12.22 2.25
N ARG A 222 20.21 11.09 1.55
CA ARG A 222 20.51 10.99 0.13
C ARG A 222 19.22 10.97 -0.71
N LYS A 223 18.27 10.14 -0.34
CA LYS A 223 16.99 9.97 -1.07
C LYS A 223 15.82 9.78 -0.11
N MET A 224 14.68 10.30 -0.51
CA MET A 224 13.41 10.15 0.19
C MET A 224 12.32 9.74 -0.79
N ILE A 225 11.70 8.59 -0.53
CA ILE A 225 10.61 8.03 -1.33
C ILE A 225 9.28 8.36 -0.63
N LEU A 226 8.26 8.77 -1.40
CA LEU A 226 6.88 8.83 -0.90
C LEU A 226 6.13 7.58 -1.33
N THR A 227 5.53 6.93 -0.35
CA THR A 227 4.74 5.71 -0.55
C THR A 227 3.37 5.80 0.11
N GLY A 228 2.58 4.78 -0.08
CA GLY A 228 1.30 4.54 0.58
C GLY A 228 0.68 3.26 0.07
N SER A 229 -0.18 2.65 0.88
CA SER A 229 -0.93 1.45 0.52
C SER A 229 -2.42 1.73 0.58
N SER A 230 -3.20 1.25 -0.40
CA SER A 230 -4.67 1.40 -0.39
C SER A 230 -5.10 2.87 -0.30
N ALA A 231 -5.80 3.27 0.76
CA ALA A 231 -6.24 4.64 0.96
C ALA A 231 -5.06 5.64 1.07
N SER A 232 -3.94 5.28 1.70
CA SER A 232 -2.75 6.13 1.73
C SER A 232 -2.02 6.18 0.38
N ALA A 233 -2.15 5.16 -0.47
CA ALA A 233 -1.73 5.26 -1.87
C ALA A 233 -2.52 6.34 -2.62
N GLY A 234 -3.82 6.51 -2.33
CA GLY A 234 -4.63 7.60 -2.87
C GLY A 234 -4.05 8.99 -2.55
N VAL A 235 -3.52 9.17 -1.36
CA VAL A 235 -2.81 10.41 -0.97
C VAL A 235 -1.52 10.59 -1.78
N ALA A 236 -0.73 9.52 -1.94
CA ALA A 236 0.50 9.55 -2.74
C ALA A 236 0.20 9.86 -4.22
N PHE A 237 -0.83 9.26 -4.82
CA PHE A 237 -1.30 9.58 -6.18
C PHE A 237 -1.73 11.04 -6.31
N ASN A 238 -2.50 11.54 -5.34
CA ASN A 238 -2.95 12.93 -5.38
C ASN A 238 -1.77 13.91 -5.30
N PHE A 239 -0.81 13.66 -4.42
CA PHE A 239 0.41 14.45 -4.32
C PHE A 239 1.20 14.40 -5.64
N LEU A 240 1.44 13.22 -6.16
CA LEU A 240 2.16 12.98 -7.41
C LEU A 240 1.52 13.71 -8.59
N ALA A 241 0.19 13.65 -8.71
CA ALA A 241 -0.54 14.25 -9.83
C ALA A 241 -0.68 15.78 -9.73
N ASN A 242 -0.86 16.32 -8.52
CA ASN A 242 -1.32 17.70 -8.33
C ASN A 242 -0.31 18.60 -7.60
N ALA A 243 0.66 18.03 -6.88
CA ALA A 243 1.58 18.82 -6.04
C ALA A 243 3.05 18.62 -6.39
N HIS A 244 3.45 17.41 -6.80
CA HIS A 244 4.86 17.09 -7.02
C HIS A 244 5.59 18.07 -7.95
N MET A 245 4.99 18.35 -9.12
CA MET A 245 5.60 19.29 -10.07
C MET A 245 5.44 20.76 -9.65
N ALA A 246 4.42 21.08 -8.87
CA ALA A 246 4.13 22.46 -8.44
C ALA A 246 4.93 22.88 -7.20
N GLN A 247 5.23 21.97 -6.28
CA GLN A 247 5.91 22.23 -5.02
C GLN A 247 7.30 21.59 -5.01
N ARG A 248 8.35 22.41 -4.91
CA ARG A 248 9.74 21.99 -5.08
C ARG A 248 10.62 22.44 -3.92
N LEU A 249 11.79 21.89 -3.80
CA LEU A 249 12.86 22.44 -2.97
C LEU A 249 13.55 23.62 -3.66
N GLU A 250 14.41 24.33 -2.95
CA GLU A 250 15.31 25.33 -3.55
C GLU A 250 16.06 24.76 -4.76
N GLY A 251 16.19 25.57 -5.80
CA GLY A 251 16.74 25.14 -7.08
C GLY A 251 15.84 24.21 -7.87
N MET A 252 14.55 24.23 -7.59
CA MET A 252 13.49 23.46 -8.27
C MET A 252 13.73 21.93 -8.23
N LYS A 253 14.41 21.43 -7.21
CA LYS A 253 14.63 20.00 -7.00
C LYS A 253 13.37 19.32 -6.45
N PRO A 254 13.16 18.02 -6.72
CA PRO A 254 12.04 17.28 -6.15
C PRO A 254 12.13 17.18 -4.62
N ILE A 255 10.99 17.29 -3.94
CA ILE A 255 10.90 17.03 -2.50
C ILE A 255 11.08 15.53 -2.23
N TYR A 256 10.37 14.70 -2.98
CA TYR A 256 10.50 13.24 -2.97
C TYR A 256 11.21 12.79 -4.23
N ASP A 257 12.21 11.93 -4.08
CA ASP A 257 13.09 11.47 -5.15
C ASP A 257 12.52 10.29 -5.94
N ALA A 258 11.44 9.69 -5.47
CA ALA A 258 10.70 8.61 -6.14
C ALA A 258 9.34 8.37 -5.46
N PHE A 259 8.47 7.58 -6.13
CA PHE A 259 7.15 7.21 -5.61
C PHE A 259 6.90 5.70 -5.70
N MET A 260 6.23 5.13 -4.67
CA MET A 260 5.78 3.72 -4.68
C MET A 260 4.36 3.58 -4.15
N PRO A 261 3.32 3.94 -4.91
CA PRO A 261 1.95 3.59 -4.53
C PRO A 261 1.74 2.08 -4.61
N THR A 262 1.12 1.49 -3.59
CA THR A 262 0.89 0.04 -3.50
C THR A 262 -0.57 -0.29 -3.18
N SER A 263 -1.00 -1.51 -3.48
CA SER A 263 -2.38 -1.98 -3.25
C SER A 263 -3.43 -1.00 -3.79
N ALA A 264 -3.14 -0.42 -4.94
CA ALA A 264 -3.97 0.52 -5.67
C ALA A 264 -3.52 0.57 -7.13
N ASN A 265 -4.39 1.05 -8.03
CA ASN A 265 -4.07 1.16 -9.45
C ASN A 265 -4.74 2.41 -10.02
N GLN A 266 -3.98 3.50 -10.13
CA GLN A 266 -4.41 4.75 -10.74
C GLN A 266 -3.38 5.20 -11.78
N ALA A 267 -3.82 6.00 -12.74
CA ALA A 267 -2.95 6.57 -13.76
C ALA A 267 -1.90 7.48 -13.14
N ILE A 268 -0.64 7.27 -13.52
CA ILE A 268 0.50 8.09 -13.10
C ILE A 268 0.83 9.03 -14.27
N PRO A 269 0.74 10.34 -14.09
CA PRO A 269 1.14 11.30 -15.11
C PRO A 269 2.67 11.27 -15.32
N PRO A 270 3.18 11.80 -16.43
CA PRO A 270 4.61 12.04 -16.59
C PRO A 270 5.15 12.91 -15.46
N ILE A 271 6.19 12.44 -14.77
CA ILE A 271 6.89 13.15 -13.70
C ILE A 271 8.40 12.93 -13.81
N ASP A 272 9.17 13.82 -13.20
CA ASP A 272 10.63 13.89 -13.34
C ASP A 272 11.42 12.99 -12.38
N VAL A 273 10.75 12.07 -11.69
CA VAL A 273 11.36 11.09 -10.77
C VAL A 273 10.81 9.69 -11.04
N PRO A 274 11.59 8.63 -10.74
CA PRO A 274 11.15 7.26 -10.96
C PRO A 274 9.96 6.88 -10.08
N THR A 275 9.07 6.06 -10.63
CA THR A 275 7.91 5.52 -9.94
C THR A 275 7.80 4.01 -10.15
N ILE A 276 7.54 3.27 -9.07
CA ILE A 276 7.11 1.87 -9.16
C ILE A 276 5.70 1.77 -8.59
N LEU A 277 4.75 1.35 -9.43
CA LEU A 277 3.39 1.03 -9.03
C LEU A 277 3.31 -0.46 -8.71
N VAL A 278 2.77 -0.81 -7.53
CA VAL A 278 2.61 -2.20 -7.10
C VAL A 278 1.13 -2.50 -6.82
N PRO A 279 0.32 -2.71 -7.86
CA PRO A 279 -1.04 -3.19 -7.66
C PRO A 279 -1.01 -4.64 -7.22
N THR A 280 -1.90 -5.02 -6.32
CA THR A 280 -2.07 -6.43 -5.99
C THR A 280 -2.97 -7.12 -7.02
N GLN A 281 -3.16 -8.42 -6.90
CA GLN A 281 -3.95 -9.18 -7.86
C GLN A 281 -5.38 -8.62 -8.02
N ARG A 282 -5.94 -8.05 -6.96
CA ARG A 282 -7.24 -7.39 -7.02
C ARG A 282 -7.21 -6.08 -7.81
N GLU A 283 -6.26 -5.19 -7.52
CA GLU A 283 -6.19 -3.85 -8.09
C GLU A 283 -5.60 -3.82 -9.50
N ALA A 284 -4.84 -4.82 -9.89
CA ALA A 284 -4.29 -4.93 -11.23
C ALA A 284 -5.38 -4.80 -12.31
N PHE A 285 -6.59 -5.21 -11.98
CA PHE A 285 -7.74 -5.13 -12.88
C PHE A 285 -8.68 -3.93 -12.63
N GLN A 286 -8.74 -3.39 -11.41
CA GLN A 286 -9.72 -2.36 -11.01
C GLN A 286 -9.43 -0.94 -11.51
N GLY A 287 -8.30 -0.68 -12.15
CA GLY A 287 -7.99 0.65 -12.71
C GLY A 287 -8.71 0.86 -14.02
N ASN A 288 -9.76 1.64 -14.08
CA ASN A 288 -10.48 2.21 -15.25
C ASN A 288 -10.11 1.68 -16.67
N GLY A 289 -9.73 0.41 -16.80
CA GLY A 289 -9.27 -0.21 -18.04
C GLY A 289 -7.92 0.30 -18.57
N THR A 290 -7.25 1.21 -17.86
CA THR A 290 -5.97 1.76 -18.33
C THR A 290 -4.82 0.94 -17.78
N VAL A 291 -4.38 -0.03 -18.57
CA VAL A 291 -3.12 -0.72 -18.32
C VAL A 291 -1.98 0.24 -18.62
N GLN A 292 -1.34 0.80 -17.59
CA GLN A 292 -0.15 1.61 -17.80
C GLN A 292 1.01 0.73 -18.25
N LYS A 293 1.74 1.21 -19.23
CA LYS A 293 2.96 0.56 -19.72
C LYS A 293 4.16 1.10 -18.94
N ASP A 294 5.13 0.26 -18.74
CA ASP A 294 6.45 0.67 -18.28
C ASP A 294 7.06 1.72 -19.24
N SER A 295 7.86 2.62 -18.70
CA SER A 295 8.51 3.66 -19.46
C SER A 295 9.91 3.96 -18.91
N ASP A 296 10.89 4.08 -19.82
CA ASP A 296 12.26 4.52 -19.54
C ASP A 296 12.49 5.98 -19.94
N MET A 297 11.45 6.63 -20.48
CA MET A 297 11.60 8.00 -20.98
C MET A 297 11.94 8.97 -19.84
N PRO A 298 12.94 9.83 -20.00
CA PRO A 298 13.17 10.93 -19.05
C PRO A 298 11.89 11.74 -18.83
N GLY A 299 11.55 12.00 -17.56
CA GLY A 299 10.30 12.67 -17.19
C GLY A 299 9.05 11.79 -17.23
N SER A 300 9.20 10.47 -17.42
CA SER A 300 8.10 9.51 -17.36
C SER A 300 8.59 8.11 -16.99
N GLN A 301 9.53 8.01 -16.05
CA GLN A 301 10.12 6.74 -15.65
C GLN A 301 9.15 5.94 -14.77
N LEU A 302 8.63 4.82 -15.30
CA LEU A 302 7.60 4.01 -14.63
C LEU A 302 7.89 2.51 -14.76
N ARG A 303 7.66 1.78 -13.69
CA ARG A 303 7.49 0.33 -13.65
C ARG A 303 6.18 -0.03 -12.98
N VAL A 304 5.59 -1.13 -13.42
CA VAL A 304 4.40 -1.70 -12.75
C VAL A 304 4.68 -3.15 -12.43
N PHE A 305 4.71 -3.48 -11.14
CA PHE A 305 5.02 -4.80 -10.63
C PHE A 305 3.77 -5.50 -10.11
N GLU A 306 3.35 -6.54 -10.80
CA GLU A 306 2.23 -7.39 -10.46
C GLU A 306 2.74 -8.75 -9.99
N PHE A 307 2.80 -8.95 -8.67
CA PHE A 307 3.26 -10.23 -8.08
C PHE A 307 2.13 -11.23 -8.02
N ALA A 308 2.30 -12.36 -8.70
CA ALA A 308 1.30 -13.42 -8.75
C ALA A 308 1.06 -14.04 -7.37
N GLY A 309 -0.20 -14.03 -6.93
CA GLY A 309 -0.65 -14.50 -5.62
C GLY A 309 -0.82 -13.40 -4.57
N MET A 310 -0.29 -12.18 -4.79
CA MET A 310 -0.32 -11.11 -3.79
C MET A 310 -1.74 -10.58 -3.55
N ALA A 311 -2.19 -10.62 -2.31
CA ALA A 311 -3.45 -10.05 -1.85
C ALA A 311 -3.31 -8.56 -1.50
N HIS A 312 -4.45 -7.85 -1.36
CA HIS A 312 -4.45 -6.44 -0.95
C HIS A 312 -3.97 -6.26 0.50
N ILE A 313 -4.28 -7.21 1.37
CA ILE A 313 -3.87 -7.21 2.78
C ILE A 313 -3.02 -8.43 3.08
N ASP A 314 -2.02 -8.27 3.95
CA ASP A 314 -1.31 -9.39 4.55
C ASP A 314 -2.07 -9.87 5.80
N SER A 315 -2.56 -11.10 5.75
CA SER A 315 -3.32 -11.69 6.86
C SER A 315 -2.48 -12.64 7.73
N ARG A 316 -1.20 -12.80 7.44
CA ARG A 316 -0.36 -13.86 8.02
C ARG A 316 -0.31 -13.85 9.54
N ASP A 317 -0.07 -12.68 10.10
CA ASP A 317 0.24 -12.53 11.51
C ASP A 317 -0.79 -11.65 12.24
N ALA A 318 -1.85 -11.25 11.54
CA ALA A 318 -2.88 -10.40 12.11
C ALA A 318 -3.94 -11.21 12.85
N ALA A 319 -3.87 -11.26 14.17
CA ALA A 319 -4.88 -11.90 15.03
C ALA A 319 -6.31 -11.38 14.76
N ALA A 320 -6.43 -10.15 14.18
CA ALA A 320 -7.70 -9.56 13.77
C ALA A 320 -8.50 -10.41 12.78
N TYR A 321 -7.83 -11.20 11.96
CA TYR A 321 -8.47 -12.01 10.91
C TYR A 321 -8.83 -13.44 11.35
N TYR A 322 -8.67 -13.75 12.63
CA TYR A 322 -8.95 -15.09 13.13
C TYR A 322 -9.89 -15.04 14.37
N PRO A 323 -10.94 -15.89 14.44
CA PRO A 323 -11.37 -16.86 13.41
C PRO A 323 -11.67 -16.16 12.08
N ASP A 324 -11.29 -16.82 10.98
CA ASP A 324 -11.45 -16.31 9.61
C ASP A 324 -12.93 -16.04 9.30
N PRO A 325 -13.32 -14.78 9.00
CA PRO A 325 -14.72 -14.44 8.76
C PRO A 325 -15.18 -14.70 7.33
N CYS A 326 -14.30 -15.25 6.47
CA CYS A 326 -14.57 -15.34 5.05
C CYS A 326 -15.11 -16.72 4.66
N LYS A 327 -15.82 -16.74 3.53
CA LYS A 327 -16.41 -17.97 2.95
C LYS A 327 -15.33 -18.97 2.54
N MET A 328 -14.23 -18.49 2.00
CA MET A 328 -13.06 -19.27 1.63
C MET A 328 -11.88 -18.85 2.52
N PRO A 329 -10.94 -19.77 2.84
CA PRO A 329 -9.78 -19.44 3.65
C PRO A 329 -9.04 -18.21 3.11
N ILE A 330 -8.81 -17.21 3.96
CA ILE A 330 -8.10 -15.99 3.54
C ILE A 330 -6.66 -16.30 3.13
N SER A 331 -6.17 -15.54 2.15
CA SER A 331 -4.82 -15.69 1.64
C SER A 331 -3.76 -15.40 2.71
N ARG A 332 -2.77 -16.27 2.80
CA ARG A 332 -1.57 -16.10 3.64
C ARG A 332 -0.32 -15.87 2.78
N PHE A 333 -0.49 -15.23 1.64
CA PHE A 333 0.62 -14.84 0.78
C PHE A 333 1.53 -13.83 1.50
N PRO A 334 2.87 -14.02 1.52
CA PRO A 334 3.79 -13.14 2.25
C PRO A 334 4.08 -11.86 1.45
N MET A 335 3.29 -10.84 1.63
CA MET A 335 3.49 -9.55 0.96
C MET A 335 4.88 -8.96 1.25
N ALA A 336 5.35 -9.08 2.49
CA ALA A 336 6.64 -8.58 2.94
C ALA A 336 7.81 -9.00 2.04
N VAL A 337 7.83 -10.27 1.61
CA VAL A 337 8.92 -10.82 0.78
C VAL A 337 9.03 -10.10 -0.56
N TYR A 338 7.90 -9.86 -1.22
CA TYR A 338 7.87 -9.36 -2.59
C TYR A 338 7.71 -7.84 -2.66
N MET A 339 7.03 -7.22 -1.68
CA MET A 339 6.98 -5.76 -1.57
C MET A 339 8.37 -5.16 -1.34
N SER A 340 9.20 -5.84 -0.54
CA SER A 340 10.60 -5.44 -0.30
C SER A 340 11.44 -5.44 -1.58
N VAL A 341 11.14 -6.30 -2.55
CA VAL A 341 11.82 -6.30 -3.87
C VAL A 341 11.53 -5.01 -4.63
N ALA A 342 10.27 -4.59 -4.68
CA ALA A 342 9.89 -3.36 -5.35
C ALA A 342 10.56 -2.14 -4.70
N LEU A 343 10.60 -2.11 -3.36
CA LEU A 343 11.22 -1.04 -2.62
C LEU A 343 12.74 -0.98 -2.82
N ASP A 344 13.43 -2.13 -2.79
CA ASP A 344 14.87 -2.22 -3.07
C ASP A 344 15.22 -1.70 -4.47
N TYR A 345 14.43 -2.08 -5.47
CA TYR A 345 14.59 -1.58 -6.82
C TYR A 345 14.38 -0.07 -6.90
N LEU A 346 13.36 0.45 -6.25
CA LEU A 346 13.07 1.88 -6.31
C LEU A 346 14.16 2.72 -5.63
N PHE A 347 14.69 2.27 -4.49
CA PHE A 347 15.82 2.92 -3.85
C PHE A 347 17.07 2.91 -4.76
N LYS A 348 17.37 1.78 -5.41
CA LYS A 348 18.48 1.69 -6.36
C LYS A 348 18.28 2.61 -7.57
N TRP A 349 17.05 2.70 -8.06
CA TRP A 349 16.73 3.57 -9.18
C TRP A 349 16.90 5.04 -8.81
N ALA A 350 16.29 5.46 -7.71
CA ALA A 350 16.36 6.84 -7.23
C ALA A 350 17.78 7.28 -6.83
N ASP A 351 18.56 6.39 -6.19
CA ASP A 351 19.86 6.72 -5.60
C ASP A 351 21.05 6.53 -6.57
N LYS A 352 20.96 5.50 -7.43
CA LYS A 352 22.06 5.08 -8.30
C LYS A 352 21.73 5.19 -9.80
N GLY A 353 20.49 5.54 -10.14
CA GLY A 353 20.03 5.56 -11.53
C GLY A 353 19.91 4.18 -12.18
N ILE A 354 19.92 3.10 -11.37
CA ILE A 354 19.82 1.73 -11.88
C ILE A 354 18.34 1.38 -12.02
N ALA A 355 17.82 1.48 -13.25
CA ALA A 355 16.45 1.13 -13.54
C ALA A 355 16.19 -0.36 -13.31
N PRO A 356 15.05 -0.73 -12.67
CA PRO A 356 14.67 -2.12 -12.51
C PRO A 356 14.30 -2.75 -13.86
N PRO A 357 14.34 -4.10 -13.96
CA PRO A 357 13.89 -4.79 -15.17
C PRO A 357 12.40 -4.51 -15.43
N HIS A 358 11.98 -4.68 -16.68
CA HIS A 358 10.58 -4.75 -17.05
C HIS A 358 10.01 -6.08 -16.55
N ALA A 359 8.76 -6.06 -16.09
CA ALA A 359 8.06 -7.23 -15.64
C ALA A 359 6.89 -7.57 -16.58
N ASP A 360 6.61 -8.84 -16.73
CA ASP A 360 5.37 -9.29 -17.35
C ASP A 360 4.15 -8.79 -16.55
N ARG A 361 3.03 -8.64 -17.25
CA ARG A 361 1.74 -8.26 -16.67
C ARG A 361 0.86 -9.50 -16.54
N PHE A 362 -0.12 -9.44 -15.64
CA PHE A 362 -1.13 -10.48 -15.59
C PHE A 362 -1.86 -10.61 -16.92
N TYR A 363 -2.09 -11.84 -17.36
CA TYR A 363 -2.87 -12.09 -18.57
C TYR A 363 -4.36 -12.00 -18.24
N VAL A 364 -5.04 -11.12 -18.97
CA VAL A 364 -6.48 -10.92 -18.81
C VAL A 364 -7.21 -11.96 -19.66
N ASP A 365 -8.20 -12.64 -19.07
CA ASP A 365 -9.14 -13.49 -19.76
C ASP A 365 -10.56 -12.92 -19.56
N LEU A 366 -11.13 -12.44 -20.63
CA LEU A 366 -12.47 -11.87 -20.62
C LEU A 366 -13.57 -12.94 -20.69
N ASN A 367 -13.21 -14.23 -20.58
CA ASN A 367 -14.19 -15.29 -20.55
C ASN A 367 -15.00 -15.24 -19.25
N PRO A 368 -16.33 -15.02 -19.30
CA PRO A 368 -17.19 -14.93 -18.11
C PRO A 368 -17.28 -16.23 -17.30
N ASP A 369 -16.86 -17.36 -17.87
CA ASP A 369 -16.84 -18.66 -17.16
C ASP A 369 -15.62 -18.84 -16.24
N ASN A 370 -14.73 -17.86 -16.22
CA ASN A 370 -13.50 -17.88 -15.43
C ASN A 370 -13.75 -17.29 -14.04
N ASP A 371 -14.26 -18.06 -13.10
CA ASP A 371 -14.49 -17.81 -11.65
C ASP A 371 -14.67 -16.32 -11.20
N GLY A 372 -14.92 -15.39 -12.13
CA GLY A 372 -15.06 -13.94 -11.90
C GLY A 372 -13.75 -13.18 -11.69
N SER A 373 -12.58 -13.84 -11.79
CA SER A 373 -11.29 -13.19 -11.56
C SER A 373 -10.82 -12.30 -12.71
N MET A 374 -11.37 -12.49 -13.90
CA MET A 374 -11.01 -11.83 -15.15
C MET A 374 -9.52 -12.00 -15.55
N PHE A 375 -8.78 -12.88 -14.90
CA PHE A 375 -7.43 -13.27 -15.25
C PHE A 375 -7.39 -14.66 -15.88
N ALA A 376 -6.48 -14.84 -16.83
CA ALA A 376 -6.16 -16.18 -17.31
C ALA A 376 -5.49 -16.97 -16.18
N LEU A 377 -6.04 -18.14 -15.88
CA LEU A 377 -5.54 -19.03 -14.83
C LEU A 377 -4.77 -20.20 -15.43
N ASP A 378 -3.78 -20.69 -14.69
CA ASP A 378 -3.12 -21.95 -15.01
C ASP A 378 -3.97 -23.17 -14.60
N GLU A 379 -3.49 -24.37 -14.89
CA GLU A 379 -4.21 -25.63 -14.58
C GLU A 379 -4.45 -25.84 -13.07
N PHE A 380 -3.78 -25.08 -12.20
CA PHE A 380 -3.93 -25.13 -10.75
C PHE A 380 -4.77 -23.98 -10.20
N GLY A 381 -5.16 -23.02 -11.06
CA GLY A 381 -5.99 -21.88 -10.71
C GLY A 381 -5.20 -20.68 -10.19
N ASN A 382 -3.91 -20.60 -10.40
CA ASN A 382 -3.12 -19.40 -10.17
C ASN A 382 -3.11 -18.51 -11.42
N VAL A 383 -3.02 -17.19 -11.23
CA VAL A 383 -2.98 -16.23 -12.32
C VAL A 383 -1.75 -16.46 -13.22
N LYS A 384 -1.94 -16.38 -14.54
CA LYS A 384 -0.87 -16.40 -15.53
C LYS A 384 -0.30 -15.01 -15.77
N GLY A 385 0.99 -14.96 -16.13
CA GLY A 385 1.72 -13.68 -16.29
C GLY A 385 2.09 -13.05 -14.96
N GLY A 386 2.44 -11.78 -14.99
CA GLY A 386 2.97 -11.07 -13.85
C GLY A 386 4.35 -11.57 -13.41
N ILE A 387 4.84 -11.04 -12.29
CA ILE A 387 6.04 -11.56 -11.63
C ILE A 387 5.65 -12.85 -10.91
N ARG A 388 6.09 -13.97 -11.46
CA ARG A 388 5.80 -15.29 -10.88
C ARG A 388 6.56 -15.46 -9.59
N THR A 389 5.88 -15.95 -8.57
CA THR A 389 6.48 -16.16 -7.24
C THR A 389 6.66 -17.64 -6.94
N THR A 390 7.50 -17.98 -5.98
CA THR A 390 7.66 -19.38 -5.52
C THR A 390 6.31 -20.02 -5.15
N TYR A 391 5.38 -19.23 -4.63
CA TYR A 391 4.06 -19.71 -4.19
C TYR A 391 3.15 -20.15 -5.34
N VAL A 392 3.33 -19.61 -6.53
CA VAL A 392 2.54 -19.96 -7.70
C VAL A 392 3.29 -20.91 -8.66
N ASP A 393 4.62 -20.86 -8.69
CA ASP A 393 5.42 -21.75 -9.55
C ASP A 393 5.72 -23.10 -8.90
N VAL A 394 5.80 -23.15 -7.57
CA VAL A 394 5.92 -24.39 -6.79
C VAL A 394 4.68 -24.53 -5.92
N ALA A 395 3.52 -24.60 -6.61
CA ALA A 395 2.22 -24.47 -5.98
C ALA A 395 1.84 -25.72 -5.15
N VAL A 396 1.31 -25.49 -3.96
CA VAL A 396 0.54 -26.47 -3.15
C VAL A 396 -0.90 -26.00 -2.94
N LYS A 397 -1.20 -24.81 -3.41
CA LYS A 397 -2.50 -24.15 -3.40
C LYS A 397 -2.57 -23.10 -4.50
N SER A 398 -3.78 -22.66 -4.86
CA SER A 398 -3.97 -21.48 -5.69
C SER A 398 -4.35 -20.27 -4.84
N PHE A 399 -3.98 -19.07 -5.32
CA PHE A 399 -4.32 -17.78 -4.72
C PHE A 399 -5.31 -17.06 -5.62
N ARG A 400 -6.52 -16.84 -5.13
CA ARG A 400 -7.64 -16.37 -5.94
C ARG A 400 -8.30 -15.12 -5.38
N THR A 401 -8.98 -14.40 -6.24
CA THR A 401 -9.79 -13.21 -5.92
C THR A 401 -11.05 -13.21 -6.80
N PRO A 402 -12.19 -12.62 -6.36
CA PRO A 402 -12.47 -12.09 -5.04
C PRO A 402 -12.87 -13.16 -4.03
N ASN A 403 -12.77 -12.85 -2.73
CA ASN A 403 -13.38 -13.62 -1.64
C ASN A 403 -14.64 -12.88 -1.13
N GLN A 404 -15.46 -13.56 -0.35
CA GLN A 404 -16.70 -13.05 0.24
C GLN A 404 -16.75 -13.40 1.74
N GLY A 405 -17.54 -12.65 2.50
CA GLY A 405 -17.86 -13.02 3.87
C GLY A 405 -18.61 -14.35 3.94
N ALA A 406 -18.45 -15.08 5.01
CA ALA A 406 -19.23 -16.29 5.26
C ALA A 406 -20.71 -15.95 5.46
N ASP A 407 -21.60 -16.81 4.97
CA ASP A 407 -23.04 -16.71 5.17
C ASP A 407 -23.56 -18.05 5.73
N PRO A 408 -24.04 -18.10 6.98
CA PRO A 408 -24.14 -16.99 7.95
C PRO A 408 -22.76 -16.48 8.39
N PRO A 409 -22.67 -15.20 8.83
CA PRO A 409 -21.39 -14.61 9.29
C PRO A 409 -20.76 -15.37 10.44
N ILE A 410 -19.47 -15.67 10.32
CA ILE A 410 -18.71 -16.35 11.38
C ILE A 410 -18.46 -15.37 12.53
N PRO A 411 -18.78 -15.73 13.79
CA PRO A 411 -18.48 -14.88 14.93
C PRO A 411 -16.99 -14.59 15.05
N ASN A 412 -16.62 -13.33 14.92
CA ASN A 412 -15.26 -12.85 15.19
C ASN A 412 -15.32 -11.73 16.24
N PRO A 413 -14.78 -11.96 17.44
CA PRO A 413 -14.86 -11.01 18.55
C PRO A 413 -13.93 -9.81 18.36
N HIS A 414 -13.03 -9.82 17.39
CA HIS A 414 -12.04 -8.78 17.24
C HIS A 414 -12.69 -7.42 16.91
N PRO A 415 -12.36 -6.32 17.62
CA PRO A 415 -12.97 -5.01 17.44
C PRO A 415 -12.86 -4.48 16.01
N PHE A 416 -11.76 -4.74 15.34
CA PHE A 416 -11.54 -4.38 13.94
C PHE A 416 -12.62 -4.97 13.01
N ILE A 417 -12.95 -6.25 13.20
CA ILE A 417 -14.01 -6.92 12.42
C ILE A 417 -15.39 -6.42 12.81
N LYS A 418 -15.66 -6.28 14.11
CA LYS A 418 -16.94 -5.75 14.60
C LYS A 418 -17.26 -4.37 14.06
N ALA A 419 -16.27 -3.49 14.00
CA ALA A 419 -16.45 -2.13 13.48
C ALA A 419 -16.84 -2.10 12.00
N ARG A 420 -16.42 -3.09 11.21
CA ARG A 420 -16.77 -3.21 9.78
C ARG A 420 -18.15 -3.78 9.51
N ARG A 421 -18.79 -4.39 10.50
CA ARG A 421 -20.10 -5.06 10.37
C ARG A 421 -21.29 -4.12 10.37
N VAL A 422 -21.12 -2.81 10.39
CA VAL A 422 -22.22 -1.85 10.45
C VAL A 422 -22.69 -1.50 9.04
N GLY A 423 -23.95 -1.82 8.71
CA GLY A 423 -24.64 -1.33 7.52
C GLY A 423 -24.49 -2.14 6.23
N ASN A 424 -23.86 -3.32 6.25
CA ASN A 424 -23.70 -4.18 5.08
C ASN A 424 -24.64 -5.40 5.13
N ALA A 425 -25.10 -5.85 3.96
CA ALA A 425 -25.90 -7.08 3.83
C ALA A 425 -25.10 -8.33 4.26
N ASN A 426 -23.81 -8.38 3.89
CA ASN A 426 -22.81 -9.25 4.51
C ASN A 426 -21.68 -8.38 5.04
N PRO A 427 -21.54 -8.27 6.39
CA PRO A 427 -20.65 -7.31 7.01
C PRO A 427 -19.16 -7.57 6.75
N ASP A 428 -18.79 -8.77 6.32
CA ASP A 428 -17.40 -9.15 6.10
C ASP A 428 -16.96 -9.10 4.63
N ASP A 429 -17.90 -8.86 3.69
CA ASP A 429 -17.61 -8.87 2.25
C ASP A 429 -16.49 -7.91 1.84
N GLN A 430 -16.46 -6.71 2.43
CA GLN A 430 -15.41 -5.74 2.12
C GLN A 430 -14.03 -6.25 2.55
N LEU A 431 -13.91 -6.80 3.76
CA LEU A 431 -12.66 -7.34 4.27
C LEU A 431 -12.22 -8.56 3.45
N CYS A 432 -13.13 -9.50 3.25
CA CYS A 432 -12.86 -10.74 2.53
C CYS A 432 -12.50 -10.47 1.07
N GLY A 433 -13.18 -9.51 0.44
CA GLY A 433 -12.85 -9.07 -0.91
C GLY A 433 -11.44 -8.47 -1.04
N LEU A 434 -10.85 -7.96 0.04
CA LEU A 434 -9.46 -7.48 0.08
C LEU A 434 -8.46 -8.61 0.37
N ALA A 435 -8.88 -9.64 1.11
CA ALA A 435 -7.98 -10.66 1.62
C ALA A 435 -7.58 -11.73 0.60
N ASN A 436 -8.23 -11.81 -0.56
CA ASN A 436 -8.14 -12.95 -1.47
C ASN A 436 -8.43 -14.28 -0.75
N TYR A 437 -8.28 -15.43 -1.41
CA TYR A 437 -8.45 -16.74 -0.77
C TYR A 437 -7.51 -17.79 -1.32
N GLU A 438 -7.35 -18.86 -0.56
CA GLU A 438 -6.51 -19.99 -0.91
C GLU A 438 -7.37 -21.23 -1.21
N VAL A 439 -7.01 -21.96 -2.26
CA VAL A 439 -7.59 -23.27 -2.57
C VAL A 439 -6.48 -24.31 -2.57
N PRO A 440 -6.43 -25.23 -1.59
CA PRO A 440 -5.42 -26.28 -1.56
C PRO A 440 -5.50 -27.17 -2.81
N LEU A 441 -4.35 -27.58 -3.33
CA LEU A 441 -4.30 -28.59 -4.39
C LEU A 441 -4.68 -29.96 -3.83
N THR A 442 -5.36 -30.75 -4.66
CA THR A 442 -5.73 -32.12 -4.34
C THR A 442 -4.49 -33.02 -4.23
N ALA A 443 -4.60 -34.14 -3.52
CA ALA A 443 -3.53 -35.12 -3.42
C ALA A 443 -3.07 -35.63 -4.81
N ALA A 444 -4.01 -35.76 -5.76
CA ALA A 444 -3.69 -36.16 -7.13
C ALA A 444 -2.86 -35.09 -7.87
N GLN A 445 -3.21 -33.82 -7.73
CA GLN A 445 -2.44 -32.72 -8.30
C GLN A 445 -1.04 -32.63 -7.68
N LEU A 446 -0.93 -32.79 -6.35
CA LEU A 446 0.37 -32.80 -5.67
C LEU A 446 1.25 -33.95 -6.14
N LYS A 447 0.70 -35.17 -6.31
CA LYS A 447 1.44 -36.33 -6.85
C LYS A 447 1.90 -36.10 -8.30
N LYS A 448 1.17 -35.34 -9.10
CA LYS A 448 1.57 -34.96 -10.46
C LYS A 448 2.77 -34.01 -10.46
N LEU A 449 2.84 -33.11 -9.48
CA LEU A 449 3.86 -32.06 -9.39
C LEU A 449 5.13 -32.51 -8.66
N TYR A 450 4.98 -33.34 -7.64
CA TYR A 450 6.02 -33.65 -6.68
C TYR A 450 6.08 -35.18 -6.41
N LYS A 451 7.30 -35.70 -6.32
CA LYS A 451 7.50 -37.11 -5.94
C LYS A 451 7.07 -37.35 -4.48
N ASP A 452 7.47 -36.44 -3.61
CA ASP A 452 7.21 -36.47 -2.17
C ASP A 452 7.40 -35.04 -1.56
N LYS A 453 7.26 -34.95 -0.23
CA LYS A 453 7.47 -33.71 0.50
C LYS A 453 8.88 -33.15 0.32
N ARG A 454 9.91 -34.02 0.29
CA ARG A 454 11.30 -33.60 0.14
C ARG A 454 11.59 -33.03 -1.25
N ASP A 455 11.00 -33.59 -2.30
CA ASP A 455 11.07 -33.03 -3.65
C ASP A 455 10.42 -31.63 -3.71
N TYR A 456 9.25 -31.49 -3.08
CA TYR A 456 8.58 -30.18 -2.95
C TYR A 456 9.46 -29.15 -2.24
N GLU A 457 9.98 -29.46 -1.04
CA GLU A 457 10.86 -28.55 -0.27
C GLU A 457 12.11 -28.15 -1.07
N THR A 458 12.69 -29.10 -1.80
CA THR A 458 13.84 -28.84 -2.69
C THR A 458 13.46 -27.86 -3.81
N LYS A 459 12.31 -28.06 -4.43
CA LYS A 459 11.82 -27.16 -5.49
C LYS A 459 11.50 -25.75 -4.96
N VAL A 460 10.94 -25.62 -3.75
CA VAL A 460 10.72 -24.34 -3.08
C VAL A 460 12.04 -23.57 -2.95
N GLN A 461 13.08 -24.24 -2.46
CA GLN A 461 14.40 -23.61 -2.33
C GLN A 461 14.99 -23.22 -3.68
N GLN A 462 14.95 -24.14 -4.66
CA GLN A 462 15.46 -23.87 -6.02
C GLN A 462 14.72 -22.70 -6.70
N SER A 463 13.39 -22.64 -6.55
CA SER A 463 12.57 -21.56 -7.09
C SER A 463 12.94 -20.22 -6.45
N TYR A 464 13.07 -20.16 -5.11
CA TYR A 464 13.48 -18.92 -4.46
C TYR A 464 14.87 -18.48 -4.91
N ASP A 465 15.84 -19.38 -4.95
CA ASP A 465 17.20 -19.09 -5.37
C ASP A 465 17.27 -18.66 -6.86
N ALA A 466 16.38 -19.18 -7.71
CA ALA A 466 16.22 -18.74 -9.09
C ALA A 466 15.64 -17.32 -9.17
N LEU A 467 14.63 -17.00 -8.35
CA LEU A 467 14.08 -15.65 -8.26
C LEU A 467 15.12 -14.63 -7.76
N VAL A 468 15.98 -15.00 -6.82
CA VAL A 468 17.11 -14.15 -6.39
C VAL A 468 18.04 -13.85 -7.58
N LYS A 469 18.40 -14.85 -8.38
CA LYS A 469 19.25 -14.69 -9.58
C LYS A 469 18.59 -13.82 -10.64
N GLN A 470 17.27 -13.90 -10.77
CA GLN A 470 16.47 -13.10 -11.71
C GLN A 470 16.17 -11.68 -11.19
N GLY A 471 16.44 -11.42 -9.91
CA GLY A 471 16.15 -10.15 -9.26
C GLY A 471 14.74 -10.04 -8.66
N TRP A 472 13.93 -11.09 -8.67
CA TRP A 472 12.55 -11.07 -8.18
C TRP A 472 12.37 -11.59 -6.74
N ALA A 473 13.48 -11.89 -6.07
CA ALA A 473 13.54 -12.08 -4.63
C ALA A 473 14.86 -11.50 -4.08
N LEU A 474 14.88 -11.13 -2.80
CA LEU A 474 16.07 -10.56 -2.18
C LEU A 474 16.89 -11.67 -1.49
N PRO A 475 18.23 -11.62 -1.57
CA PRO A 475 19.11 -12.55 -0.85
C PRO A 475 19.19 -12.19 0.65
N LEU A 476 18.06 -11.82 1.25
CA LEU A 476 17.96 -11.46 2.66
C LEU A 476 17.49 -12.66 3.47
N PRO A 477 18.31 -13.19 4.41
CA PRO A 477 18.00 -14.43 5.12
C PRO A 477 16.62 -14.42 5.77
N ALA A 478 16.24 -13.37 6.46
CA ALA A 478 14.94 -13.29 7.13
C ALA A 478 13.75 -13.41 6.16
N LEU A 479 13.82 -12.79 4.98
CA LEU A 479 12.76 -12.90 3.96
C LEU A 479 12.78 -14.28 3.27
N ARG A 480 13.98 -14.84 3.02
CA ARG A 480 14.14 -16.18 2.49
C ARG A 480 13.55 -17.23 3.41
N ASP A 481 13.82 -17.10 4.70
CA ASP A 481 13.37 -18.06 5.72
C ASP A 481 11.83 -18.11 5.82
N VAL A 482 11.13 -17.01 5.55
CA VAL A 482 9.66 -17.01 5.45
C VAL A 482 9.20 -18.04 4.41
N VAL A 483 9.76 -18.00 3.21
CA VAL A 483 9.36 -18.87 2.09
C VAL A 483 9.79 -20.33 2.34
N ILE A 484 11.01 -20.52 2.81
CA ILE A 484 11.55 -21.86 3.07
C ILE A 484 10.81 -22.56 4.22
N ASN A 485 10.51 -21.82 5.29
CA ASN A 485 9.77 -22.38 6.43
C ASN A 485 8.32 -22.68 6.07
N ASP A 486 7.69 -21.88 5.22
CA ASP A 486 6.36 -22.23 4.68
C ASP A 486 6.39 -23.57 3.93
N GLY A 487 7.42 -23.79 3.11
CA GLY A 487 7.62 -25.06 2.43
C GLY A 487 7.77 -26.22 3.41
N LYS A 488 8.64 -26.08 4.41
CA LYS A 488 8.88 -27.11 5.43
C LYS A 488 7.65 -27.40 6.29
N ASN A 489 6.88 -26.37 6.61
CA ASN A 489 5.70 -26.47 7.48
C ASN A 489 4.44 -26.93 6.73
N PHE A 490 4.52 -27.08 5.40
CA PHE A 490 3.39 -27.59 4.64
C PHE A 490 3.06 -29.02 5.07
N LYS A 491 1.78 -29.21 5.45
CA LYS A 491 1.28 -30.53 5.86
C LYS A 491 0.98 -31.37 4.62
N TRP A 492 1.88 -32.28 4.31
CA TRP A 492 1.72 -33.21 3.20
C TRP A 492 0.51 -34.11 3.46
N PRO A 493 -0.40 -34.29 2.49
CA PRO A 493 -1.53 -35.20 2.65
C PRO A 493 -1.03 -36.63 2.94
N ALA A 494 -1.62 -37.26 3.94
CA ALA A 494 -1.34 -38.68 4.21
C ALA A 494 -1.64 -39.51 2.94
N VAL A 495 -0.73 -40.40 2.58
CA VAL A 495 -1.00 -41.38 1.53
C VAL A 495 -2.06 -42.33 2.08
N SER A 496 -3.31 -42.20 1.63
CA SER A 496 -4.31 -43.23 1.88
C SER A 496 -3.77 -44.51 1.23
N SER A 497 -3.29 -45.46 2.05
CA SER A 497 -3.07 -46.82 1.62
C SER A 497 -4.45 -47.41 1.21
N ASN A 498 -4.73 -47.40 -0.08
CA ASN A 498 -5.76 -48.27 -0.62
C ASN A 498 -5.28 -49.69 -0.62
#